data_7a0f1a7f3cdcd0bdbc9051f8a6d94315
#
_entry.id   7a0f1a7f3cdcd0bdbc9051f8a6d94315
#
_cell.length_a   1.000
_cell.length_b   1.000
_cell.length_c   1.000
_cell.angle_alpha   90.00
_cell.angle_beta   90.00
_cell.angle_gamma   90.00
#
_symmetry.space_group_name_H-M   'P 1'
#
loop_
_entity.id
_entity.type
_entity.pdbx_description
1 polymer ?
#
loop_
_entity_poly.entity_id
_entity_poly.type
_entity_poly.pdbx_seq_one_letter_code
_entity_poly.pdbx_strand_id
1 'polypeptide(L)'
;MIAASHFRVGAMSGFQLFGADQFTAEEQAAVQRALQQRLGPNFISKRPAGGGQNVSYIEAFKVVGLANEVFGFNGWSHAVTNQTIDFVDHHQGKYFVGTTATVKVSLKDGSYHEDVGYGVVEGMRSKALSLEKARKEAVTDGLKRALRSFGNVMGNCLQDKEYLKLVGSQSKDTPTYSPSEVMIKSWVMVPKKDPS
;
A
#
# COMPACT_ATOMS: atom_id res chain seq x y z
N MET A 1 27.87 37.46 35.66
CA MET A 1 26.59 36.75 35.89
C MET A 1 25.66 37.15 34.74
N ILE A 2 25.54 36.31 33.75
CA ILE A 2 24.65 36.55 32.61
C ILE A 2 23.46 35.58 32.78
N ALA A 3 22.27 36.17 32.97
CA ALA A 3 21.04 35.42 33.18
C ALA A 3 20.61 34.70 31.88
N ALA A 4 20.48 33.40 31.96
CA ALA A 4 19.91 32.57 30.90
C ALA A 4 18.40 32.79 30.88
N SER A 5 17.91 33.50 29.86
CA SER A 5 16.46 33.62 29.57
C SER A 5 15.93 32.30 29.08
N HIS A 6 15.09 31.66 29.88
CA HIS A 6 14.32 30.49 29.49
C HIS A 6 13.26 30.92 28.47
N PHE A 7 13.48 30.61 27.21
CA PHE A 7 12.44 30.69 26.18
C PHE A 7 11.46 29.54 26.43
N ARG A 8 10.34 29.83 27.08
CA ARG A 8 9.18 28.93 27.09
C ARG A 8 8.58 28.93 25.69
N VAL A 9 8.85 27.89 24.93
CA VAL A 9 8.06 27.59 23.74
C VAL A 9 6.66 27.25 24.20
N GLY A 10 5.74 28.19 24.00
CA GLY A 10 4.31 27.97 24.24
C GLY A 10 3.84 26.78 23.45
N ALA A 11 3.13 25.86 24.09
CA ALA A 11 2.48 24.74 23.46
C ALA A 11 1.50 25.26 22.38
N MET A 12 1.88 25.15 21.12
CA MET A 12 0.94 25.31 19.99
C MET A 12 0.05 24.06 19.99
N SER A 13 -1.10 24.17 20.64
CA SER A 13 -2.16 23.17 20.58
C SER A 13 -2.67 23.07 19.14
N GLY A 14 -2.51 21.91 18.49
CA GLY A 14 -3.33 21.58 17.34
C GLY A 14 -2.69 20.96 16.11
N PHE A 15 -1.39 20.86 15.97
CA PHE A 15 -0.77 20.12 14.86
C PHE A 15 -0.16 18.81 15.38
N GLN A 16 -0.95 17.75 15.36
CA GLN A 16 -0.43 16.40 15.57
C GLN A 16 0.31 15.99 14.30
N LEU A 17 1.63 15.90 14.38
CA LEU A 17 2.46 15.45 13.27
C LEU A 17 2.21 13.93 13.06
N PHE A 18 1.95 13.53 11.82
CA PHE A 18 1.89 12.12 11.46
C PHE A 18 3.22 11.43 11.84
N GLY A 19 3.12 10.27 12.49
CA GLY A 19 4.29 9.56 13.03
C GLY A 19 4.55 9.80 14.53
N ALA A 20 3.74 10.62 15.20
CA ALA A 20 3.84 10.89 16.64
C ALA A 20 2.60 10.42 17.43
N ASP A 21 1.59 9.86 16.76
CA ASP A 21 0.33 9.43 17.37
C ASP A 21 0.40 7.94 17.72
N GLN A 22 0.53 7.66 19.02
CA GLN A 22 0.68 6.28 19.48
C GLN A 22 -0.64 5.50 19.36
N PHE A 23 -0.53 4.22 19.02
CA PHE A 23 -1.64 3.29 19.14
C PHE A 23 -1.94 3.04 20.63
N THR A 24 -3.21 3.04 21.00
CA THR A 24 -3.61 2.52 22.32
C THR A 24 -3.30 1.02 22.40
N ALA A 25 -3.23 0.46 23.60
CA ALA A 25 -2.97 -0.95 23.79
C ALA A 25 -4.06 -1.83 23.11
N GLU A 26 -5.30 -1.36 23.09
CA GLU A 26 -6.43 -2.03 22.44
C GLU A 26 -6.30 -1.98 20.90
N GLU A 27 -6.01 -0.82 20.33
CA GLU A 27 -5.75 -0.66 18.90
C GLU A 27 -4.57 -1.53 18.46
N GLN A 28 -3.46 -1.49 19.19
CA GLN A 28 -2.27 -2.29 18.89
C GLN A 28 -2.59 -3.79 18.89
N ALA A 29 -3.33 -4.28 19.89
CA ALA A 29 -3.74 -5.66 19.95
C ALA A 29 -4.71 -6.05 18.80
N ALA A 30 -5.59 -5.13 18.39
CA ALA A 30 -6.50 -5.34 17.26
C ALA A 30 -5.74 -5.40 15.93
N VAL A 31 -4.85 -4.44 15.69
CA VAL A 31 -3.99 -4.39 14.50
C VAL A 31 -3.13 -5.65 14.42
N GLN A 32 -2.49 -6.06 15.51
CA GLN A 32 -1.65 -7.25 15.54
C GLN A 32 -2.44 -8.52 15.20
N ARG A 33 -3.65 -8.68 15.76
CA ARG A 33 -4.53 -9.83 15.42
C ARG A 33 -4.91 -9.81 13.94
N ALA A 34 -5.27 -8.64 13.39
CA ALA A 34 -5.60 -8.50 11.97
C ALA A 34 -4.43 -8.85 11.06
N LEU A 35 -3.22 -8.38 11.37
CA LEU A 35 -2.01 -8.64 10.59
C LEU A 35 -1.61 -10.13 10.53
N GLN A 36 -1.97 -10.91 11.55
CA GLN A 36 -1.72 -12.36 11.59
C GLN A 36 -2.69 -13.16 10.71
N GLN A 37 -3.85 -12.60 10.35
CA GLN A 37 -4.82 -13.28 9.51
C GLN A 37 -4.28 -13.48 8.09
N ARG A 38 -4.72 -14.56 7.43
CA ARG A 38 -4.39 -14.85 6.05
C ARG A 38 -5.49 -14.39 5.12
N LEU A 39 -5.14 -14.09 3.88
CA LEU A 39 -6.07 -13.60 2.86
C LEU A 39 -7.06 -14.70 2.46
N GLY A 40 -8.34 -14.37 2.35
CA GLY A 40 -9.31 -15.27 1.71
C GLY A 40 -9.10 -15.38 0.19
N PRO A 41 -9.73 -16.37 -0.49
CA PRO A 41 -9.54 -16.63 -1.92
C PRO A 41 -9.93 -15.43 -2.80
N ASN A 42 -10.86 -14.58 -2.35
CA ASN A 42 -11.32 -13.39 -3.08
C ASN A 42 -10.28 -12.29 -3.23
N PHE A 43 -9.28 -12.27 -2.35
CA PHE A 43 -8.18 -11.30 -2.41
C PHE A 43 -7.04 -11.74 -3.34
N ILE A 44 -6.99 -13.03 -3.70
CA ILE A 44 -5.88 -13.62 -4.45
C ILE A 44 -6.22 -13.69 -5.92
N SER A 45 -5.42 -12.99 -6.72
CA SER A 45 -5.43 -13.05 -8.18
C SER A 45 -4.26 -13.89 -8.68
N LYS A 46 -4.40 -14.48 -9.87
CA LYS A 46 -3.36 -15.25 -10.52
C LYS A 46 -3.04 -14.63 -11.88
N ARG A 47 -1.78 -14.61 -12.25
CA ARG A 47 -1.32 -14.22 -13.59
C ARG A 47 -0.32 -15.24 -14.11
N PRO A 48 -0.28 -15.46 -15.43
CA PRO A 48 0.79 -16.25 -16.03
C PRO A 48 2.17 -15.64 -15.71
N ALA A 49 3.11 -16.51 -15.38
CA ALA A 49 4.53 -16.20 -15.29
C ALA A 49 5.26 -17.03 -16.34
N GLY A 50 6.50 -16.68 -16.64
CA GLY A 50 7.31 -17.43 -17.58
C GLY A 50 7.37 -18.93 -17.22
N GLY A 51 7.48 -19.80 -18.23
CA GLY A 51 7.59 -21.25 -18.02
C GLY A 51 6.27 -21.98 -17.70
N GLY A 52 5.11 -21.41 -18.03
CA GLY A 52 3.80 -22.04 -17.83
C GLY A 52 3.29 -22.05 -16.38
N GLN A 53 3.98 -21.37 -15.48
CA GLN A 53 3.59 -21.25 -14.08
C GLN A 53 2.66 -20.05 -13.86
N ASN A 54 1.81 -20.12 -12.86
CA ASN A 54 1.01 -19.00 -12.39
C ASN A 54 1.59 -18.44 -11.09
N VAL A 55 1.70 -17.11 -11.02
CA VAL A 55 2.05 -16.39 -9.80
C VAL A 55 0.80 -15.84 -9.15
N SER A 56 0.64 -16.14 -7.86
CA SER A 56 -0.41 -15.56 -7.02
C SER A 56 0.00 -14.17 -6.53
N TYR A 57 -0.91 -13.22 -6.60
CA TYR A 57 -0.67 -11.85 -6.15
C TYR A 57 -1.95 -11.21 -5.59
N ILE A 58 -1.80 -10.12 -4.86
CA ILE A 58 -2.91 -9.25 -4.48
C ILE A 58 -2.92 -8.01 -5.38
N GLU A 59 -4.10 -7.59 -5.82
CA GLU A 59 -4.26 -6.37 -6.59
C GLU A 59 -4.03 -5.13 -5.71
N ALA A 60 -3.44 -4.07 -6.27
CA ALA A 60 -3.06 -2.89 -5.49
C ALA A 60 -4.25 -2.26 -4.74
N PHE A 61 -5.41 -2.10 -5.39
CA PHE A 61 -6.58 -1.52 -4.75
C PHE A 61 -7.10 -2.35 -3.56
N LYS A 62 -6.96 -3.69 -3.63
CA LYS A 62 -7.34 -4.60 -2.54
C LYS A 62 -6.42 -4.45 -1.33
N VAL A 63 -5.10 -4.37 -1.54
CA VAL A 63 -4.17 -4.19 -0.42
C VAL A 63 -4.29 -2.80 0.21
N VAL A 64 -4.58 -1.76 -0.59
CA VAL A 64 -4.89 -0.42 -0.07
C VAL A 64 -6.18 -0.43 0.76
N GLY A 65 -7.22 -1.13 0.28
CA GLY A 65 -8.46 -1.33 1.06
C GLY A 65 -8.19 -2.00 2.39
N LEU A 66 -7.45 -3.10 2.39
CA LEU A 66 -7.04 -3.80 3.62
C LEU A 66 -6.21 -2.93 4.56
N ALA A 67 -5.30 -2.11 4.04
CA ALA A 67 -4.53 -1.18 4.85
C ALA A 67 -5.44 -0.14 5.54
N ASN A 68 -6.44 0.37 4.83
CA ASN A 68 -7.44 1.27 5.41
C ASN A 68 -8.33 0.58 6.46
N GLU A 69 -8.66 -0.70 6.27
CA GLU A 69 -9.43 -1.48 7.25
C GLU A 69 -8.61 -1.78 8.51
N VAL A 70 -7.35 -2.16 8.35
CA VAL A 70 -6.48 -2.59 9.46
C VAL A 70 -5.93 -1.42 10.25
N PHE A 71 -5.44 -0.39 9.57
CA PHE A 71 -4.76 0.76 10.20
C PHE A 71 -5.66 1.99 10.37
N GLY A 72 -6.82 2.04 9.69
CA GLY A 72 -7.63 3.24 9.55
C GLY A 72 -7.15 4.11 8.37
N PHE A 73 -8.07 4.90 7.78
CA PHE A 73 -7.75 5.75 6.61
C PHE A 73 -6.66 6.81 6.90
N ASN A 74 -6.52 7.23 8.15
CA ASN A 74 -5.53 8.20 8.64
C ASN A 74 -4.43 7.56 9.50
N GLY A 75 -4.46 6.23 9.66
CA GLY A 75 -3.49 5.49 10.49
C GLY A 75 -2.23 5.09 9.73
N TRP A 76 -2.17 5.31 8.42
CA TRP A 76 -1.02 5.00 7.59
C TRP A 76 -0.85 6.00 6.45
N SER A 77 0.35 6.05 5.91
CA SER A 77 0.69 6.85 4.72
C SER A 77 1.77 6.16 3.92
N HIS A 78 1.95 6.58 2.67
CA HIS A 78 3.10 6.12 1.88
C HIS A 78 3.74 7.28 1.11
N ALA A 79 5.02 7.12 0.82
CA ALA A 79 5.80 8.04 0.01
C ALA A 79 6.69 7.26 -0.96
N VAL A 80 6.87 7.82 -2.15
CA VAL A 80 7.92 7.38 -3.08
C VAL A 80 9.18 8.14 -2.70
N THR A 81 10.12 7.46 -2.05
CA THR A 81 11.36 8.07 -1.54
C THR A 81 12.43 8.19 -2.62
N ASN A 82 12.40 7.28 -3.59
CA ASN A 82 13.25 7.35 -4.78
C ASN A 82 12.56 6.70 -5.99
N GLN A 83 12.82 7.21 -7.18
CA GLN A 83 12.42 6.57 -8.44
C GLN A 83 13.47 6.85 -9.51
N THR A 84 14.01 5.79 -10.09
CA THR A 84 15.07 5.84 -11.11
C THR A 84 14.65 5.09 -12.37
N ILE A 85 14.93 5.65 -13.51
CA ILE A 85 14.84 4.94 -14.79
C ILE A 85 16.18 4.24 -14.98
N ASP A 86 16.17 2.91 -14.98
CA ASP A 86 17.39 2.11 -15.07
C ASP A 86 17.88 1.99 -16.51
N PHE A 87 16.95 1.82 -17.44
CA PHE A 87 17.25 1.83 -18.88
C PHE A 87 16.04 2.26 -19.71
N VAL A 88 16.33 2.77 -20.90
CA VAL A 88 15.36 3.03 -21.97
C VAL A 88 16.00 2.62 -23.28
N ASP A 89 15.65 1.45 -23.76
CA ASP A 89 16.17 0.92 -25.02
C ASP A 89 15.12 1.05 -26.12
N HIS A 90 15.58 1.33 -27.33
CA HIS A 90 14.75 1.39 -28.51
C HIS A 90 15.28 0.41 -29.56
N HIS A 91 14.48 -0.59 -29.87
CA HIS A 91 14.82 -1.62 -30.86
C HIS A 91 13.64 -1.93 -31.77
N GLN A 92 13.86 -1.91 -33.09
CA GLN A 92 12.85 -2.23 -34.11
C GLN A 92 11.52 -1.44 -33.92
N GLY A 93 11.61 -0.13 -33.63
CA GLY A 93 10.44 0.72 -33.46
C GLY A 93 9.69 0.50 -32.13
N LYS A 94 10.27 -0.21 -31.19
CA LYS A 94 9.69 -0.53 -29.88
C LYS A 94 10.59 -0.10 -28.74
N TYR A 95 10.00 0.32 -27.62
CA TYR A 95 10.71 0.72 -26.42
C TYR A 95 10.66 -0.37 -25.37
N PHE A 96 11.79 -0.53 -24.69
CA PHE A 96 11.99 -1.41 -23.52
C PHE A 96 12.45 -0.50 -22.40
N VAL A 97 11.76 -0.52 -21.28
CA VAL A 97 12.00 0.41 -20.17
C VAL A 97 12.00 -0.36 -18.86
N GLY A 98 13.04 -0.15 -18.07
CA GLY A 98 13.14 -0.60 -16.69
C GLY A 98 13.13 0.59 -15.75
N THR A 99 12.38 0.50 -14.66
CA THR A 99 12.28 1.54 -13.63
C THR A 99 12.27 0.92 -12.25
N THR A 100 13.07 1.47 -11.36
CA THR A 100 13.11 1.14 -9.94
C THR A 100 12.38 2.23 -9.15
N ALA A 101 11.60 1.86 -8.13
CA ALA A 101 11.02 2.79 -7.17
C ALA A 101 11.18 2.26 -5.75
N THR A 102 11.63 3.13 -4.85
CA THR A 102 11.66 2.86 -3.41
C THR A 102 10.41 3.48 -2.79
N VAL A 103 9.63 2.66 -2.09
CA VAL A 103 8.38 3.08 -1.47
C VAL A 103 8.42 2.81 0.01
N LYS A 104 8.21 3.86 0.80
CA LYS A 104 8.09 3.82 2.25
C LYS A 104 6.62 3.87 2.65
N VAL A 105 6.21 2.94 3.51
CA VAL A 105 4.90 2.95 4.17
C VAL A 105 5.14 3.21 5.65
N SER A 106 4.48 4.24 6.19
CA SER A 106 4.60 4.65 7.60
C SER A 106 3.25 4.54 8.29
N LEU A 107 3.24 4.14 9.55
CA LEU A 107 2.08 4.15 10.42
C LEU A 107 2.03 5.43 11.27
N LYS A 108 0.89 5.69 11.89
CA LYS A 108 0.64 6.91 12.70
C LYS A 108 1.62 7.08 13.89
N ASP A 109 2.22 5.98 14.35
CA ASP A 109 3.19 5.96 15.45
C ASP A 109 4.64 6.15 15.01
N GLY A 110 4.88 6.32 13.70
CA GLY A 110 6.20 6.48 13.11
C GLY A 110 6.89 5.17 12.72
N SER A 111 6.35 4.01 13.07
CA SER A 111 6.85 2.73 12.57
C SER A 111 6.68 2.65 11.04
N TYR A 112 7.62 2.03 10.35
CA TYR A 112 7.57 1.97 8.88
C TYR A 112 8.27 0.75 8.32
N HIS A 113 7.90 0.42 7.09
CA HIS A 113 8.66 -0.44 6.20
C HIS A 113 8.90 0.25 4.86
N GLU A 114 10.05 0.00 4.29
CA GLU A 114 10.45 0.51 2.99
C GLU A 114 10.95 -0.65 2.14
N ASP A 115 10.54 -0.68 0.87
CA ASP A 115 10.97 -1.74 -0.06
C ASP A 115 11.08 -1.18 -1.48
N VAL A 116 11.82 -1.91 -2.32
CA VAL A 116 12.09 -1.57 -3.70
C VAL A 116 11.16 -2.34 -4.62
N GLY A 117 10.43 -1.60 -5.45
CA GLY A 117 9.62 -2.16 -6.53
C GLY A 117 10.27 -1.96 -7.89
N TYR A 118 9.92 -2.84 -8.81
CA TYR A 118 10.42 -2.80 -10.18
C TYR A 118 9.30 -2.84 -11.20
N GLY A 119 9.40 -1.99 -12.23
CA GLY A 119 8.47 -1.93 -13.34
C GLY A 119 9.19 -2.14 -14.66
N VAL A 120 8.68 -3.03 -15.49
CA VAL A 120 9.25 -3.36 -16.80
C VAL A 120 8.20 -3.22 -17.89
N VAL A 121 8.58 -2.56 -18.96
CA VAL A 121 7.79 -2.52 -20.19
C VAL A 121 8.61 -3.07 -21.34
N GLU A 122 8.03 -4.01 -22.04
CA GLU A 122 8.66 -4.65 -23.19
C GLU A 122 7.84 -4.43 -24.46
N GLY A 123 8.47 -3.83 -25.46
CA GLY A 123 7.98 -3.79 -26.83
C GLY A 123 6.81 -2.84 -27.12
N MET A 124 6.61 -1.76 -26.35
CA MET A 124 5.63 -0.71 -26.68
C MET A 124 6.18 0.26 -27.73
N ARG A 125 5.30 0.77 -28.61
CA ARG A 125 5.68 1.74 -29.66
C ARG A 125 5.85 3.17 -29.14
N SER A 126 5.15 3.56 -28.09
CA SER A 126 5.20 4.90 -27.53
C SER A 126 6.20 4.98 -26.38
N LYS A 127 7.21 5.84 -26.50
CA LYS A 127 8.17 6.11 -25.42
C LYS A 127 7.48 6.65 -24.17
N ALA A 128 6.56 7.60 -24.35
CA ALA A 128 5.85 8.22 -23.20
C ALA A 128 5.02 7.21 -22.42
N LEU A 129 4.22 6.39 -23.12
CA LEU A 129 3.40 5.35 -22.47
C LEU A 129 4.27 4.26 -21.84
N SER A 130 5.42 3.92 -22.43
CA SER A 130 6.37 2.96 -21.85
C SER A 130 6.90 3.46 -20.51
N LEU A 131 7.34 4.72 -20.47
CA LEU A 131 7.83 5.35 -19.24
C LEU A 131 6.75 5.47 -18.16
N GLU A 132 5.54 5.92 -18.55
CA GLU A 132 4.41 6.02 -17.62
C GLU A 132 4.08 4.66 -17.00
N LYS A 133 3.94 3.63 -17.84
CA LYS A 133 3.60 2.28 -17.39
C LYS A 133 4.66 1.70 -16.46
N ALA A 134 5.94 1.79 -16.85
CA ALA A 134 7.05 1.26 -16.04
C ALA A 134 7.13 1.96 -14.67
N ARG A 135 6.98 3.29 -14.63
CA ARG A 135 6.96 4.06 -13.38
C ARG A 135 5.81 3.68 -12.46
N LYS A 136 4.60 3.57 -12.99
CA LYS A 136 3.42 3.16 -12.22
C LYS A 136 3.57 1.75 -11.67
N GLU A 137 4.10 0.82 -12.47
CA GLU A 137 4.33 -0.56 -12.06
C GLU A 137 5.36 -0.64 -10.94
N ALA A 138 6.49 0.07 -11.06
CA ALA A 138 7.53 0.12 -10.04
C ALA A 138 6.99 0.62 -8.68
N VAL A 139 6.24 1.72 -8.67
CA VAL A 139 5.63 2.26 -7.44
C VAL A 139 4.61 1.29 -6.86
N THR A 140 3.77 0.69 -7.69
CA THR A 140 2.76 -0.27 -7.25
C THR A 140 3.39 -1.54 -6.65
N ASP A 141 4.47 -2.03 -7.26
CA ASP A 141 5.20 -3.18 -6.74
C ASP A 141 5.87 -2.84 -5.40
N GLY A 142 6.57 -1.70 -5.31
CA GLY A 142 7.20 -1.24 -4.08
C GLY A 142 6.21 -1.05 -2.93
N LEU A 143 5.04 -0.44 -3.20
CA LEU A 143 3.98 -0.28 -2.21
C LEU A 143 3.48 -1.63 -1.66
N LYS A 144 3.20 -2.59 -2.54
CA LYS A 144 2.76 -3.94 -2.13
C LYS A 144 3.84 -4.67 -1.33
N ARG A 145 5.10 -4.51 -1.69
CA ARG A 145 6.23 -5.13 -0.99
C ARG A 145 6.42 -4.52 0.40
N ALA A 146 6.37 -3.19 0.52
CA ALA A 146 6.45 -2.51 1.81
C ALA A 146 5.28 -2.90 2.74
N LEU A 147 4.04 -2.89 2.23
CA LEU A 147 2.86 -3.32 3.00
C LEU A 147 2.94 -4.78 3.45
N ARG A 148 3.43 -5.67 2.59
CA ARG A 148 3.59 -7.11 2.92
C ARG A 148 4.45 -7.34 4.17
N SER A 149 5.42 -6.47 4.43
CA SER A 149 6.32 -6.58 5.57
C SER A 149 5.62 -6.36 6.92
N PHE A 150 4.43 -5.76 6.96
CA PHE A 150 3.63 -5.65 8.18
C PHE A 150 2.97 -6.96 8.60
N GLY A 151 2.57 -7.85 7.67
CA GLY A 151 1.95 -9.11 8.05
C GLY A 151 1.23 -9.87 6.95
N ASN A 152 0.65 -10.99 7.35
CA ASN A 152 0.02 -11.95 6.44
C ASN A 152 -1.15 -11.36 5.65
N VAL A 153 -2.04 -10.60 6.29
CA VAL A 153 -3.19 -9.99 5.63
C VAL A 153 -2.79 -8.95 4.60
N MET A 154 -1.60 -8.36 4.71
CA MET A 154 -1.02 -7.45 3.72
C MET A 154 -0.34 -8.16 2.54
N GLY A 155 -0.45 -9.49 2.47
CA GLY A 155 0.06 -10.30 1.36
C GLY A 155 1.30 -11.12 1.66
N ASN A 156 1.85 -11.09 2.90
CA ASN A 156 3.01 -11.93 3.24
C ASN A 156 2.68 -13.43 3.12
N CYS A 157 1.45 -13.84 3.42
CA CYS A 157 0.99 -15.23 3.26
C CYS A 157 1.08 -15.76 1.81
N LEU A 158 1.20 -14.89 0.80
CA LEU A 158 1.37 -15.30 -0.59
C LEU A 158 2.76 -15.87 -0.89
N GLN A 159 3.70 -15.81 0.05
CA GLN A 159 5.00 -16.48 -0.03
C GLN A 159 4.93 -17.93 0.46
N ASP A 160 3.88 -18.29 1.18
CA ASP A 160 3.67 -19.63 1.74
C ASP A 160 3.00 -20.54 0.68
N LYS A 161 3.78 -21.47 0.14
CA LYS A 161 3.31 -22.39 -0.91
C LYS A 161 2.22 -23.35 -0.41
N GLU A 162 2.29 -23.79 0.83
CA GLU A 162 1.30 -24.71 1.41
C GLU A 162 -0.03 -23.97 1.61
N TYR A 163 0.02 -22.74 2.09
CA TYR A 163 -1.15 -21.88 2.17
C TYR A 163 -1.80 -21.65 0.79
N LEU A 164 -0.99 -21.39 -0.25
CA LEU A 164 -1.49 -21.18 -1.62
C LEU A 164 -2.16 -22.41 -2.21
N LYS A 165 -1.69 -23.62 -1.89
CA LYS A 165 -2.36 -24.86 -2.28
C LYS A 165 -3.73 -24.97 -1.61
N LEU A 166 -3.78 -24.74 -0.29
CA LEU A 166 -5.01 -24.83 0.50
C LEU A 166 -6.06 -23.82 0.01
N VAL A 167 -5.71 -22.54 -0.11
CA VAL A 167 -6.64 -21.48 -0.52
C VAL A 167 -7.04 -21.62 -2.00
N GLY A 168 -6.17 -22.20 -2.83
CA GLY A 168 -6.42 -22.42 -4.26
C GLY A 168 -7.50 -23.45 -4.55
N SER A 169 -7.84 -24.30 -3.59
CA SER A 169 -8.94 -25.28 -3.67
C SER A 169 -10.30 -24.71 -3.21
N GLN A 170 -10.31 -23.52 -2.60
CA GLN A 170 -11.54 -22.88 -2.14
C GLN A 170 -12.23 -22.11 -3.28
N SER A 171 -13.57 -22.11 -3.26
CA SER A 171 -14.37 -21.30 -4.20
C SER A 171 -14.23 -19.82 -3.88
N LYS A 172 -14.26 -18.98 -4.91
CA LYS A 172 -14.38 -17.54 -4.74
C LYS A 172 -15.85 -17.16 -4.71
N ASP A 173 -16.24 -16.39 -3.71
CA ASP A 173 -17.57 -15.76 -3.72
C ASP A 173 -17.62 -14.72 -4.81
N THR A 174 -18.73 -14.67 -5.56
CA THR A 174 -18.94 -13.60 -6.55
C THR A 174 -19.30 -12.32 -5.79
N PRO A 175 -18.51 -11.24 -5.91
CA PRO A 175 -18.88 -9.98 -5.26
C PRO A 175 -20.21 -9.49 -5.84
N THR A 176 -21.22 -9.39 -5.02
CA THR A 176 -22.50 -8.75 -5.35
C THR A 176 -22.50 -7.36 -4.76
N TYR A 177 -22.37 -6.33 -5.59
CA TYR A 177 -22.52 -4.93 -5.15
C TYR A 177 -23.99 -4.55 -5.19
N SER A 178 -24.52 -4.09 -4.07
CA SER A 178 -25.86 -3.49 -4.05
C SER A 178 -25.82 -2.08 -4.69
N PRO A 179 -26.91 -1.59 -5.30
CA PRO A 179 -26.95 -0.21 -5.81
C PRO A 179 -26.63 0.84 -4.75
N SER A 180 -26.87 0.55 -3.47
CA SER A 180 -26.53 1.44 -2.34
C SER A 180 -25.04 1.52 -2.04
N GLU A 181 -24.25 0.48 -2.38
CA GLU A 181 -22.79 0.47 -2.23
C GLU A 181 -22.08 1.16 -3.41
N VAL A 182 -22.73 1.23 -4.57
CA VAL A 182 -22.19 1.87 -5.77
C VAL A 182 -22.45 3.38 -5.79
N MET A 183 -23.49 3.84 -5.10
CA MET A 183 -23.83 5.26 -5.04
C MET A 183 -23.36 5.88 -3.73
N ILE A 184 -22.45 6.86 -3.81
CA ILE A 184 -22.19 7.78 -2.70
C ILE A 184 -23.46 8.61 -2.48
N LYS A 185 -24.35 8.11 -1.62
CA LYS A 185 -25.50 8.89 -1.17
C LYS A 185 -25.01 9.91 -0.14
N SER A 186 -24.84 11.14 -0.60
CA SER A 186 -24.59 12.34 0.19
C SER A 186 -23.28 12.37 1.01
N TRP A 187 -22.59 13.47 0.89
CA TRP A 187 -21.50 13.88 1.76
C TRP A 187 -21.99 13.84 3.22
N VAL A 188 -21.40 12.98 4.04
CA VAL A 188 -21.56 13.05 5.48
C VAL A 188 -20.89 14.36 5.90
N MET A 189 -21.69 15.42 6.06
CA MET A 189 -21.23 16.63 6.71
C MET A 189 -20.87 16.27 8.14
N VAL A 190 -19.58 16.27 8.47
CA VAL A 190 -19.14 16.22 9.86
C VAL A 190 -19.77 17.41 10.56
N PRO A 191 -20.59 17.21 11.62
CA PRO A 191 -21.18 18.32 12.35
C PRO A 191 -20.05 19.25 12.83
N LYS A 192 -20.13 20.55 12.49
CA LYS A 192 -19.26 21.53 13.11
C LYS A 192 -19.53 21.48 14.62
N LYS A 193 -18.51 21.19 15.44
CA LYS A 193 -18.59 21.44 16.87
C LYS A 193 -18.86 22.92 17.05
N ASP A 194 -20.00 23.26 17.63
CA ASP A 194 -20.27 24.63 18.09
C ASP A 194 -19.19 25.00 19.11
N PRO A 195 -18.60 26.19 18.98
CA PRO A 195 -17.70 26.70 20.02
C PRO A 195 -18.54 27.08 21.25
N SER A 196 -18.38 26.28 22.32
CA SER A 196 -18.83 26.65 23.67
C SER A 196 -17.78 27.48 24.38
#